data_e4298e7d837aef009d54e08a58062429
#
_entry.id   e4298e7d837aef009d54e08a58062429
#
_cell.length_a   1.000
_cell.length_b   1.000
_cell.length_c   1.000
_cell.angle_alpha   90.00
_cell.angle_beta   90.00
_cell.angle_gamma   90.00
#
_symmetry.space_group_name_H-M   'P 1'
#
loop_
_entity.id
_entity.type
_entity.pdbx_description
1 polymer ?
#
loop_
_entity_poly.entity_id
_entity_poly.type
_entity_poly.pdbx_seq_one_letter_code
_entity_poly.pdbx_strand_id
1 'polypeptide(L)'
;TMKAHPVKRYFWLVDTIYRNGPISFAEVARRWQQSALFEGNELAIRTFHNHREAIEELFLIRIECDDRSNKYYIEDKEGLKSGSASAWLLNTFSISNILSEAQSLGSRVQVEDIPSSGRYLSAILAAMRENRCITIDYHPFSAIEPFELTIQPLITKLIDRRWYLYASKPNDPKVKLYALDRFEGCSVLDKRFDYPTDFDAESYTKDIVGVAIYDRVKPEKIRIRANRRHAKYMESLPLHHSQTKIAESEKHIDFEYFVSPTPELYNKLLAYGRDIEVLSPAKVRSEMYSLTTSMANLYSHKMESSKVGRAVRSAARVFPNAKAKEVAQSLEMMHDTLFVERLEACILYLEAVIGWEYAKSLKLDDTETLALFESGDTDGVFIYESHQVRDKLRQGVKSIDDLVEVNIAHHHPKALPKPYSYALVQALVSYFGGFI
;
A
#
# COMPACT_ATOMS: atom_id res chain seq x y z
N THR A 1 10.54 45.44 -14.89
CA THR A 1 10.55 44.12 -15.56
C THR A 1 11.62 43.28 -14.92
N MET A 2 11.25 42.30 -14.11
CA MET A 2 12.19 41.33 -13.53
C MET A 2 12.78 40.50 -14.67
N LYS A 3 14.09 40.62 -14.91
CA LYS A 3 14.79 39.75 -15.89
C LYS A 3 14.57 38.30 -15.49
N ALA A 4 14.16 37.45 -16.45
CA ALA A 4 13.99 36.03 -16.22
C ALA A 4 15.28 35.44 -15.65
N HIS A 5 15.16 34.74 -14.51
CA HIS A 5 16.33 34.18 -13.81
C HIS A 5 17.09 33.25 -14.76
N PRO A 6 18.43 33.33 -14.87
CA PRO A 6 19.24 32.54 -15.82
C PRO A 6 18.88 31.04 -15.82
N VAL A 7 18.62 30.49 -14.68
CA VAL A 7 18.24 29.08 -14.51
C VAL A 7 16.99 28.69 -15.28
N LYS A 8 15.97 29.57 -15.41
CA LYS A 8 14.80 29.29 -16.26
C LYS A 8 15.16 29.11 -17.73
N ARG A 9 16.15 29.86 -18.21
CA ARG A 9 16.66 29.78 -19.58
C ARG A 9 17.40 28.47 -19.83
N TYR A 10 18.18 28.00 -18.85
CA TYR A 10 18.88 26.71 -18.93
C TYR A 10 17.91 25.54 -19.05
N PHE A 11 16.88 25.52 -18.20
CA PHE A 11 15.87 24.47 -18.28
C PHE A 11 15.09 24.49 -19.59
N TRP A 12 14.66 25.66 -20.02
CA TRP A 12 14.01 25.82 -21.30
C TRP A 12 14.86 25.24 -22.45
N LEU A 13 16.17 25.52 -22.42
CA LEU A 13 17.08 25.04 -23.45
C LEU A 13 17.22 23.52 -23.42
N VAL A 14 17.41 22.94 -22.25
CA VAL A 14 17.50 21.48 -22.10
C VAL A 14 16.19 20.81 -22.52
N ASP A 15 15.04 21.28 -22.06
CA ASP A 15 13.72 20.73 -22.44
C ASP A 15 13.49 20.82 -23.96
N THR A 16 13.86 21.96 -24.56
CA THR A 16 13.72 22.15 -26.01
C THR A 16 14.56 21.14 -26.80
N ILE A 17 15.81 20.91 -26.42
CA ILE A 17 16.69 19.95 -27.12
C ILE A 17 16.26 18.51 -26.82
N TYR A 18 15.85 18.20 -25.59
CA TYR A 18 15.41 16.87 -25.20
C TYR A 18 14.17 16.41 -25.99
N ARG A 19 13.16 17.28 -26.09
CA ARG A 19 11.87 16.94 -26.76
C ARG A 19 11.97 16.88 -28.27
N ASN A 20 12.83 17.72 -28.87
CA ASN A 20 12.88 17.84 -30.31
C ASN A 20 14.00 17.00 -30.97
N GLY A 21 14.81 16.28 -30.17
CA GLY A 21 15.94 15.49 -30.66
C GLY A 21 17.07 16.38 -31.22
N PRO A 22 17.93 15.90 -32.12
CA PRO A 22 18.97 16.71 -32.72
C PRO A 22 18.38 17.93 -33.46
N ILE A 23 18.69 19.14 -32.97
CA ILE A 23 18.09 20.39 -33.38
C ILE A 23 19.15 21.44 -33.76
N SER A 24 18.97 22.20 -34.82
CA SER A 24 19.90 23.26 -35.19
C SER A 24 19.78 24.49 -34.29
N PHE A 25 20.84 25.28 -34.19
CA PHE A 25 20.79 26.55 -33.46
C PHE A 25 19.71 27.50 -34.00
N ALA A 26 19.54 27.57 -35.31
CA ALA A 26 18.51 28.40 -35.94
C ALA A 26 17.09 28.02 -35.45
N GLU A 27 16.82 26.74 -35.33
CA GLU A 27 15.55 26.24 -34.82
C GLU A 27 15.39 26.52 -33.32
N VAL A 28 16.44 26.39 -32.52
CA VAL A 28 16.45 26.78 -31.10
C VAL A 28 16.16 28.28 -30.96
N ALA A 29 16.82 29.13 -31.76
CA ALA A 29 16.62 30.57 -31.72
C ALA A 29 15.17 30.97 -32.14
N ARG A 30 14.61 30.29 -33.12
CA ARG A 30 13.21 30.49 -33.53
C ARG A 30 12.24 30.15 -32.39
N ARG A 31 12.44 29.01 -31.75
CA ARG A 31 11.60 28.58 -30.59
C ARG A 31 11.78 29.49 -29.38
N TRP A 32 12.97 30.04 -29.20
CA TRP A 32 13.23 31.05 -28.19
C TRP A 32 12.34 32.28 -28.32
N GLN A 33 12.21 32.81 -29.56
CA GLN A 33 11.34 33.94 -29.84
C GLN A 33 9.86 33.66 -29.58
N GLN A 34 9.45 32.39 -29.63
CA GLN A 34 8.08 31.95 -29.40
C GLN A 34 7.83 31.56 -27.93
N SER A 35 8.88 31.52 -27.10
CA SER A 35 8.77 31.12 -25.70
C SER A 35 8.26 32.26 -24.80
N ALA A 36 7.58 31.92 -23.72
CA ALA A 36 7.17 32.89 -22.70
C ALA A 36 8.36 33.58 -21.99
N LEU A 37 9.57 33.06 -22.18
CA LEU A 37 10.81 33.65 -21.64
C LEU A 37 11.41 34.71 -22.57
N PHE A 38 10.81 34.94 -23.73
CA PHE A 38 11.28 35.94 -24.70
C PHE A 38 10.91 37.36 -24.23
N GLU A 39 11.92 38.13 -23.84
CA GLU A 39 11.78 39.53 -23.40
C GLU A 39 12.23 40.52 -24.47
N GLY A 40 12.14 40.16 -25.74
CA GLY A 40 12.56 41.01 -26.88
C GLY A 40 14.04 40.88 -27.25
N ASN A 41 14.83 40.05 -26.54
CA ASN A 41 16.23 39.85 -26.85
C ASN A 41 16.42 38.50 -27.57
N GLU A 42 17.00 38.54 -28.77
CA GLU A 42 17.35 37.36 -29.51
C GLU A 42 18.40 36.51 -28.80
N LEU A 43 18.33 35.18 -28.96
CA LEU A 43 19.32 34.27 -28.44
C LEU A 43 20.57 34.29 -29.31
N ALA A 44 21.60 35.04 -28.92
CA ALA A 44 22.86 35.05 -29.63
C ALA A 44 23.60 33.71 -29.48
N ILE A 45 24.33 33.27 -30.50
CA ILE A 45 25.08 32.01 -30.48
C ILE A 45 26.07 31.94 -29.32
N ARG A 46 26.73 33.04 -28.98
CA ARG A 46 27.63 33.11 -27.82
C ARG A 46 26.90 32.86 -26.50
N THR A 47 25.70 33.45 -26.34
CA THR A 47 24.86 33.24 -25.16
C THR A 47 24.42 31.80 -25.08
N PHE A 48 24.07 31.17 -26.19
CA PHE A 48 23.72 29.76 -26.26
C PHE A 48 24.89 28.86 -25.79
N HIS A 49 26.12 29.13 -26.24
CA HIS A 49 27.29 28.36 -25.78
C HIS A 49 27.56 28.54 -24.30
N ASN A 50 27.50 29.77 -23.77
CA ASN A 50 27.64 30.03 -22.34
C ASN A 50 26.53 29.30 -21.52
N HIS A 51 25.32 29.19 -22.04
CA HIS A 51 24.24 28.43 -21.41
C HIS A 51 24.54 26.94 -21.42
N ARG A 52 25.12 26.39 -22.50
CA ARG A 52 25.52 24.97 -22.54
C ARG A 52 26.57 24.65 -21.49
N GLU A 53 27.61 25.47 -21.36
CA GLU A 53 28.65 25.32 -20.34
C GLU A 53 28.07 25.37 -18.93
N ALA A 54 27.21 26.36 -18.65
CA ALA A 54 26.56 26.48 -17.37
C ALA A 54 25.60 25.29 -17.06
N ILE A 55 24.94 24.74 -18.06
CA ILE A 55 24.09 23.56 -17.94
C ILE A 55 24.92 22.33 -17.59
N GLU A 56 26.06 22.12 -18.25
CA GLU A 56 26.97 21.03 -17.98
C GLU A 56 27.53 21.13 -16.55
N GLU A 57 27.98 22.33 -16.15
CA GLU A 57 28.54 22.56 -14.82
C GLU A 57 27.50 22.39 -13.70
N LEU A 58 26.28 22.92 -13.88
CA LEU A 58 25.27 22.94 -12.82
C LEU A 58 24.45 21.66 -12.74
N PHE A 59 24.19 21.00 -13.87
CA PHE A 59 23.23 19.90 -13.96
C PHE A 59 23.85 18.60 -14.45
N LEU A 60 25.14 18.62 -14.80
CA LEU A 60 25.86 17.46 -15.40
C LEU A 60 25.17 16.94 -16.67
N ILE A 61 24.50 17.83 -17.40
CA ILE A 61 23.83 17.53 -18.66
C ILE A 61 24.68 18.07 -19.81
N ARG A 62 25.24 17.16 -20.59
CA ARG A 62 26.10 17.52 -21.72
C ARG A 62 25.27 17.67 -22.98
N ILE A 63 25.31 18.88 -23.59
CA ILE A 63 24.71 19.15 -24.88
C ILE A 63 25.81 19.19 -25.93
N GLU A 64 25.87 18.18 -26.77
CA GLU A 64 26.88 18.04 -27.83
C GLU A 64 26.36 18.55 -29.18
N CYS A 65 27.29 18.84 -30.09
CA CYS A 65 27.02 19.20 -31.46
C CYS A 65 27.52 18.09 -32.39
N ASP A 66 26.65 17.60 -33.26
CA ASP A 66 27.11 16.74 -34.36
C ASP A 66 27.70 17.61 -35.48
N ASP A 67 28.99 17.51 -35.67
CA ASP A 67 29.77 18.29 -36.65
C ASP A 67 29.30 18.11 -38.12
N ARG A 68 28.67 16.96 -38.42
CA ARG A 68 28.22 16.66 -39.78
C ARG A 68 26.88 17.33 -40.10
N SER A 69 25.97 17.31 -39.15
CA SER A 69 24.62 17.87 -39.30
C SER A 69 24.48 19.28 -38.75
N ASN A 70 25.45 19.75 -37.97
CA ASN A 70 25.43 21.00 -37.19
C ASN A 70 24.19 21.10 -36.30
N LYS A 71 23.84 19.97 -35.68
CA LYS A 71 22.69 19.85 -34.75
C LYS A 71 23.13 19.52 -33.35
N TYR A 72 22.47 20.13 -32.39
CA TYR A 72 22.71 19.94 -30.97
C TYR A 72 21.81 18.83 -30.42
N TYR A 73 22.37 17.98 -29.57
CA TYR A 73 21.68 16.87 -28.90
C TYR A 73 22.22 16.67 -27.49
N ILE A 74 21.46 15.97 -26.67
CA ILE A 74 21.92 15.58 -25.33
C ILE A 74 22.63 14.22 -25.44
N GLU A 75 23.89 14.17 -25.04
CA GLU A 75 24.77 13.00 -25.18
C GLU A 75 24.21 11.78 -24.44
N ASP A 76 23.86 11.94 -23.18
CA ASP A 76 23.29 10.88 -22.36
C ASP A 76 21.77 11.05 -22.17
N LYS A 77 21.00 10.66 -23.19
CA LYS A 77 19.55 10.60 -23.06
C LYS A 77 19.05 9.50 -22.12
N GLU A 78 19.87 8.48 -21.88
CA GLU A 78 19.50 7.39 -21.00
C GLU A 78 19.62 7.78 -19.53
N GLY A 79 20.62 8.58 -19.17
CA GLY A 79 20.73 9.19 -17.84
C GLY A 79 19.62 10.19 -17.50
N LEU A 80 18.89 10.66 -18.53
CA LEU A 80 17.70 11.50 -18.37
C LEU A 80 16.39 10.70 -18.38
N LYS A 81 16.45 9.38 -18.52
CA LYS A 81 15.26 8.53 -18.36
C LYS A 81 14.81 8.50 -16.88
N SER A 82 13.56 8.12 -16.69
CA SER A 82 12.91 8.12 -15.36
C SER A 82 13.79 7.48 -14.27
N GLY A 83 13.97 8.18 -13.16
CA GLY A 83 14.69 7.72 -11.99
C GLY A 83 16.01 8.44 -11.67
N SER A 84 16.58 9.21 -12.61
CA SER A 84 17.75 10.03 -12.31
C SER A 84 17.37 11.37 -11.65
N ALA A 85 18.28 11.92 -10.83
CA ALA A 85 18.12 13.25 -10.23
C ALA A 85 17.97 14.34 -11.32
N SER A 86 18.71 14.22 -12.41
CA SER A 86 18.68 15.16 -13.54
C SER A 86 17.32 15.12 -14.27
N ALA A 87 16.76 13.93 -14.53
CA ALA A 87 15.43 13.77 -15.12
C ALA A 87 14.34 14.33 -14.20
N TRP A 88 14.45 14.08 -12.89
CA TRP A 88 13.52 14.63 -11.91
C TRP A 88 13.58 16.15 -11.86
N LEU A 89 14.77 16.74 -11.84
CA LEU A 89 14.97 18.19 -11.88
C LEU A 89 14.36 18.79 -13.15
N LEU A 90 14.68 18.24 -14.31
CA LEU A 90 14.10 18.71 -15.57
C LEU A 90 12.57 18.69 -15.56
N ASN A 91 11.99 17.59 -15.13
CA ASN A 91 10.53 17.44 -15.09
C ASN A 91 9.90 18.42 -14.08
N THR A 92 10.50 18.58 -12.91
CA THR A 92 10.04 19.51 -11.88
C THR A 92 10.10 20.96 -12.37
N PHE A 93 11.17 21.34 -13.06
CA PHE A 93 11.30 22.70 -13.60
C PHE A 93 10.42 22.96 -14.81
N SER A 94 10.25 21.98 -15.70
CA SER A 94 9.28 22.08 -16.81
C SER A 94 7.87 22.32 -16.26
N ILE A 95 7.47 21.55 -15.26
CA ILE A 95 6.19 21.74 -14.57
C ILE A 95 6.11 23.11 -13.89
N SER A 96 7.16 23.52 -13.19
CA SER A 96 7.21 24.83 -12.51
C SER A 96 7.10 25.99 -13.50
N ASN A 97 7.72 25.90 -14.69
CA ASN A 97 7.57 26.90 -15.73
C ASN A 97 6.14 26.96 -16.27
N ILE A 98 5.56 25.80 -16.58
CA ILE A 98 4.16 25.69 -17.03
C ILE A 98 3.22 26.29 -15.97
N LEU A 99 3.43 25.96 -14.70
CA LEU A 99 2.64 26.50 -13.58
C LEU A 99 2.83 28.01 -13.40
N SER A 100 4.04 28.52 -13.62
CA SER A 100 4.31 29.97 -13.60
C SER A 100 3.58 30.72 -14.71
N GLU A 101 3.51 30.13 -15.90
CA GLU A 101 2.70 30.66 -17.02
C GLU A 101 1.20 30.53 -16.74
N ALA A 102 0.81 29.51 -16.00
CA ALA A 102 -0.57 29.24 -15.61
C ALA A 102 -1.04 30.01 -14.36
N GLN A 103 -0.25 30.95 -13.80
CA GLN A 103 -0.65 31.74 -12.62
C GLN A 103 -1.99 32.47 -12.80
N SER A 104 -2.31 32.86 -14.03
CA SER A 104 -3.62 33.45 -14.37
C SER A 104 -4.80 32.47 -14.26
N LEU A 105 -4.52 31.16 -14.20
CA LEU A 105 -5.54 30.12 -14.09
C LEU A 105 -5.98 29.86 -12.63
N GLY A 106 -5.25 30.40 -11.63
CA GLY A 106 -5.61 30.35 -10.21
C GLY A 106 -5.95 28.92 -9.73
N SER A 107 -7.10 28.75 -9.12
CA SER A 107 -7.57 27.47 -8.56
C SER A 107 -7.86 26.37 -9.60
N ARG A 108 -7.77 26.67 -10.88
CA ARG A 108 -7.96 25.66 -11.95
C ARG A 108 -6.75 24.73 -12.11
N VAL A 109 -5.59 25.11 -11.56
CA VAL A 109 -4.40 24.27 -11.47
C VAL A 109 -4.20 23.90 -10.01
N GLN A 110 -4.47 22.66 -9.68
CA GLN A 110 -4.33 22.15 -8.32
C GLN A 110 -3.09 21.26 -8.25
N VAL A 111 -2.26 21.51 -7.27
CA VAL A 111 -1.06 20.72 -6.97
C VAL A 111 -1.22 20.17 -5.56
N GLU A 112 -0.81 18.93 -5.39
CA GLU A 112 -0.81 18.33 -4.07
C GLU A 112 0.28 18.97 -3.19
N ASP A 113 -0.06 19.30 -1.94
CA ASP A 113 0.92 19.81 -0.97
C ASP A 113 2.04 18.80 -0.76
N ILE A 114 3.27 19.22 -1.08
CA ILE A 114 4.46 18.43 -0.81
C ILE A 114 5.07 19.01 0.47
N PRO A 115 5.06 18.27 1.61
CA PRO A 115 5.78 18.69 2.79
C PRO A 115 7.27 18.78 2.42
N SER A 116 7.75 19.97 2.12
CA SER A 116 9.14 20.15 1.72
C SER A 116 10.03 20.11 2.96
N SER A 117 10.54 18.95 3.30
CA SER A 117 11.71 18.81 4.17
C SER A 117 13.01 19.29 3.49
N GLY A 118 12.87 20.08 2.43
CA GLY A 118 14.01 20.61 1.66
C GLY A 118 14.81 21.69 2.37
N ARG A 119 14.38 22.16 3.54
CA ARG A 119 15.06 23.23 4.30
C ARG A 119 16.54 22.95 4.53
N TYR A 120 16.89 21.72 4.85
CA TYR A 120 18.27 21.30 5.14
C TYR A 120 18.98 20.64 3.96
N LEU A 121 18.26 20.37 2.88
CA LEU A 121 18.80 19.60 1.75
C LEU A 121 20.01 20.25 1.11
N SER A 122 20.00 21.58 0.91
CA SER A 122 21.13 22.31 0.31
C SER A 122 22.40 22.22 1.15
N ALA A 123 22.27 22.33 2.48
CA ALA A 123 23.39 22.17 3.40
C ALA A 123 23.95 20.75 3.38
N ILE A 124 23.08 19.75 3.35
CA ILE A 124 23.45 18.34 3.27
C ILE A 124 24.18 18.04 1.95
N LEU A 125 23.66 18.51 0.82
CA LEU A 125 24.31 18.33 -0.49
C LEU A 125 25.67 19.01 -0.57
N ALA A 126 25.81 20.21 0.02
CA ALA A 126 27.11 20.88 0.12
C ALA A 126 28.12 20.07 0.97
N ALA A 127 27.67 19.53 2.10
CA ALA A 127 28.48 18.66 2.96
C ALA A 127 28.89 17.37 2.24
N MET A 128 27.97 16.74 1.48
CA MET A 128 28.26 15.53 0.68
C MET A 128 29.29 15.80 -0.42
N ARG A 129 29.22 16.95 -1.10
CA ARG A 129 30.17 17.35 -2.15
C ARG A 129 31.61 17.45 -1.62
N GLU A 130 31.77 17.92 -0.40
CA GLU A 130 33.06 18.15 0.22
C GLU A 130 33.48 17.01 1.18
N ASN A 131 32.67 15.97 1.29
CA ASN A 131 32.83 14.87 2.27
C ASN A 131 32.98 15.39 3.71
N ARG A 132 32.11 16.34 4.10
CA ARG A 132 32.10 16.94 5.44
C ARG A 132 31.04 16.31 6.32
N CYS A 133 31.39 16.13 7.59
CA CYS A 133 30.43 15.72 8.62
C CYS A 133 29.37 16.83 8.82
N ILE A 134 28.20 16.42 9.23
CA ILE A 134 27.14 17.34 9.67
C ILE A 134 26.73 17.01 11.10
N THR A 135 26.33 18.01 11.86
CA THR A 135 25.61 17.83 13.11
C THR A 135 24.15 18.09 12.86
N ILE A 136 23.30 17.22 13.36
CA ILE A 136 21.83 17.30 13.27
C ILE A 136 21.18 17.21 14.64
N ASP A 137 20.14 18.00 14.86
CA ASP A 137 19.20 17.83 15.96
C ASP A 137 18.07 16.94 15.42
N TYR A 138 18.03 15.67 15.86
CA TYR A 138 17.11 14.68 15.31
C TYR A 138 16.05 14.28 16.29
N HIS A 139 14.78 14.41 15.88
CA HIS A 139 13.62 14.06 16.69
C HIS A 139 12.83 12.88 16.07
N PRO A 140 13.25 11.63 16.29
CA PRO A 140 12.47 10.48 15.86
C PRO A 140 11.16 10.37 16.62
N PHE A 141 10.12 9.85 15.99
CA PHE A 141 8.79 9.70 16.61
C PHE A 141 8.78 8.82 17.89
N SER A 142 9.82 8.02 18.10
CA SER A 142 9.97 7.19 19.29
C SER A 142 10.65 7.88 20.46
N ALA A 143 11.21 9.09 20.27
CA ALA A 143 11.86 9.86 21.32
C ALA A 143 10.94 10.95 21.84
N ILE A 144 11.06 11.26 23.14
CA ILE A 144 10.30 12.35 23.77
C ILE A 144 10.92 13.70 23.42
N GLU A 145 12.25 13.76 23.32
CA GLU A 145 13.00 14.98 23.02
C GLU A 145 13.98 14.73 21.87
N PRO A 146 14.32 15.78 21.10
CA PRO A 146 15.36 15.67 20.09
C PRO A 146 16.73 15.43 20.73
N PHE A 147 17.64 14.86 19.96
CA PHE A 147 19.01 14.65 20.40
C PHE A 147 19.99 14.99 19.26
N GLU A 148 21.14 15.51 19.65
CA GLU A 148 22.19 15.89 18.72
C GLU A 148 22.98 14.67 18.24
N LEU A 149 23.27 14.63 16.94
CA LEU A 149 24.08 13.61 16.29
C LEU A 149 25.07 14.22 15.32
N THR A 150 26.31 13.78 15.38
CA THR A 150 27.28 14.00 14.28
C THR A 150 27.25 12.80 13.36
N ILE A 151 27.02 13.04 12.06
CA ILE A 151 26.89 12.00 11.03
C ILE A 151 27.68 12.36 9.77
N GLN A 152 27.99 11.33 8.97
CA GLN A 152 28.67 11.38 7.68
C GLN A 152 27.63 11.12 6.60
N PRO A 153 27.19 12.13 5.85
CA PRO A 153 26.14 11.98 4.85
C PRO A 153 26.63 11.20 3.63
N LEU A 154 25.92 10.13 3.24
CA LEU A 154 26.31 9.24 2.15
C LEU A 154 25.36 9.30 0.95
N ILE A 155 24.05 9.16 1.16
CA ILE A 155 23.03 9.17 0.10
C ILE A 155 21.84 10.00 0.54
N THR A 156 21.27 10.80 -0.36
CA THR A 156 19.94 11.37 -0.21
C THR A 156 18.98 10.69 -1.15
N LYS A 157 17.77 10.37 -0.69
CA LYS A 157 16.72 9.74 -1.50
C LYS A 157 15.38 10.44 -1.28
N LEU A 158 14.71 10.81 -2.38
CA LEU A 158 13.33 11.30 -2.34
C LEU A 158 12.39 10.14 -2.65
N ILE A 159 11.46 9.84 -1.75
CA ILE A 159 10.40 8.87 -1.97
C ILE A 159 9.14 9.28 -1.22
N ASP A 160 7.97 9.02 -1.79
CA ASP A 160 6.67 9.37 -1.21
C ASP A 160 6.65 10.81 -0.67
N ARG A 161 7.25 11.74 -1.43
CA ARG A 161 7.36 13.18 -1.13
C ARG A 161 8.22 13.55 0.08
N ARG A 162 9.01 12.62 0.62
CA ARG A 162 9.93 12.87 1.75
C ARG A 162 11.36 12.63 1.35
N TRP A 163 12.23 13.55 1.82
CA TRP A 163 13.66 13.37 1.70
C TRP A 163 14.19 12.54 2.86
N TYR A 164 15.03 11.60 2.52
CA TYR A 164 15.75 10.75 3.46
C TYR A 164 17.24 10.85 3.23
N LEU A 165 17.99 10.72 4.32
CA LEU A 165 19.45 10.70 4.34
C LEU A 165 19.93 9.36 4.89
N TYR A 166 20.73 8.65 4.12
CA TYR A 166 21.53 7.54 4.61
C TYR A 166 22.87 8.11 5.07
N ALA A 167 23.25 7.84 6.29
CA ALA A 167 24.48 8.35 6.90
C ALA A 167 25.03 7.35 7.92
N SER A 168 26.33 7.35 8.10
CA SER A 168 27.03 6.64 9.18
C SER A 168 27.42 7.62 10.29
N LYS A 169 27.84 7.08 11.44
CA LYS A 169 28.48 7.88 12.48
C LYS A 169 30.00 7.80 12.34
N PRO A 170 30.77 8.80 12.78
CA PRO A 170 32.24 8.78 12.68
C PRO A 170 32.91 7.55 13.30
N ASN A 171 32.27 6.97 14.35
CA ASN A 171 32.82 5.81 15.06
C ASN A 171 31.98 4.53 14.87
N ASP A 172 30.99 4.56 13.96
CA ASP A 172 30.12 3.42 13.67
C ASP A 172 29.83 3.42 12.14
N PRO A 173 30.47 2.52 11.36
CA PRO A 173 30.32 2.48 9.92
C PRO A 173 28.91 2.02 9.49
N LYS A 174 28.06 1.60 10.44
CA LYS A 174 26.72 1.18 10.11
C LYS A 174 25.90 2.33 9.58
N VAL A 175 25.44 2.19 8.34
CA VAL A 175 24.58 3.17 7.67
C VAL A 175 23.19 3.14 8.29
N LYS A 176 22.68 4.32 8.67
CA LYS A 176 21.35 4.52 9.24
C LYS A 176 20.56 5.48 8.37
N LEU A 177 19.26 5.36 8.46
CA LEU A 177 18.29 6.17 7.73
C LEU A 177 17.74 7.28 8.60
N TYR A 178 17.77 8.52 8.09
CA TYR A 178 17.26 9.70 8.74
C TYR A 178 16.27 10.41 7.82
N ALA A 179 15.06 10.68 8.29
CA ALA A 179 14.07 11.45 7.55
C ALA A 179 14.30 12.95 7.80
N LEU A 180 14.44 13.76 6.74
CA LEU A 180 14.79 15.18 6.85
C LEU A 180 13.68 16.02 7.52
N ASP A 181 12.44 15.58 7.44
CA ASP A 181 11.30 16.22 8.11
C ASP A 181 11.33 16.10 9.65
N ARG A 182 12.27 15.28 10.17
CA ARG A 182 12.52 15.13 11.61
C ARG A 182 13.78 15.84 12.10
N PHE A 183 14.36 16.69 11.25
CA PHE A 183 15.49 17.55 11.63
C PHE A 183 14.95 18.84 12.21
N GLU A 184 15.37 19.16 13.43
CA GLU A 184 15.12 20.47 14.06
C GLU A 184 16.28 21.43 13.80
N GLY A 185 17.50 20.90 13.65
CA GLY A 185 18.72 21.61 13.30
C GLY A 185 19.61 20.82 12.36
N CYS A 186 20.44 21.54 11.58
CA CYS A 186 21.49 20.93 10.73
C CYS A 186 22.61 21.94 10.52
N SER A 187 23.83 21.58 10.88
CA SER A 187 25.03 22.41 10.70
C SER A 187 26.15 21.58 10.04
N VAL A 188 26.82 22.19 9.06
CA VAL A 188 27.95 21.58 8.38
C VAL A 188 29.22 21.84 9.21
N LEU A 189 29.97 20.78 9.51
CA LEU A 189 31.20 20.87 10.29
C LEU A 189 32.41 21.02 9.35
N ASP A 190 33.51 21.57 9.88
CA ASP A 190 34.80 21.59 9.14
C ASP A 190 35.46 20.22 9.08
N LYS A 191 34.99 19.28 9.89
CA LYS A 191 35.51 17.92 9.94
C LYS A 191 35.13 17.16 8.65
N ARG A 192 36.16 16.69 7.93
CA ARG A 192 35.97 15.82 6.76
C ARG A 192 35.97 14.35 7.16
N PHE A 193 35.43 13.51 6.30
CA PHE A 193 35.47 12.06 6.42
C PHE A 193 35.90 11.45 5.07
N ASP A 194 36.50 10.25 5.12
CA ASP A 194 36.78 9.50 3.92
C ASP A 194 35.53 8.77 3.45
N TYR A 195 35.09 9.04 2.23
CA TYR A 195 33.94 8.31 1.66
C TYR A 195 34.35 6.84 1.49
N PRO A 196 33.54 5.88 1.98
CA PRO A 196 33.93 4.47 1.92
C PRO A 196 34.09 4.00 0.48
N THR A 197 35.26 3.47 0.13
CA THR A 197 35.64 3.09 -1.24
C THR A 197 34.85 1.92 -1.81
N ASP A 198 34.33 1.08 -0.94
CA ASP A 198 33.51 -0.12 -1.22
C ASP A 198 32.00 0.15 -1.07
N PHE A 199 31.61 1.39 -0.81
CA PHE A 199 30.21 1.78 -0.69
C PHE A 199 29.70 2.32 -2.03
N ASP A 200 28.91 1.52 -2.72
CA ASP A 200 28.20 1.94 -3.93
C ASP A 200 26.76 2.36 -3.61
N ALA A 201 26.52 3.66 -3.73
CA ALA A 201 25.24 4.29 -3.41
C ALA A 201 24.07 3.73 -4.26
N GLU A 202 24.31 3.42 -5.53
CA GLU A 202 23.28 2.87 -6.42
C GLU A 202 22.91 1.46 -6.02
N SER A 203 23.90 0.58 -5.89
CA SER A 203 23.71 -0.81 -5.48
C SER A 203 23.10 -0.92 -4.08
N TYR A 204 23.45 0.01 -3.17
CA TYR A 204 22.96 -0.01 -1.80
C TYR A 204 21.43 0.12 -1.68
N THR A 205 20.82 0.87 -2.57
CA THR A 205 19.36 1.11 -2.56
C THR A 205 18.63 0.48 -3.73
N LYS A 206 19.31 -0.31 -4.56
CA LYS A 206 18.80 -0.82 -5.83
C LYS A 206 17.65 -1.79 -5.68
N ASP A 207 17.76 -2.72 -4.73
CA ASP A 207 16.86 -3.86 -4.62
C ASP A 207 15.78 -3.68 -3.55
N ILE A 208 15.45 -2.42 -3.21
CA ILE A 208 14.41 -2.11 -2.22
C ILE A 208 13.29 -1.26 -2.81
N VAL A 209 12.08 -1.60 -2.44
CA VAL A 209 10.90 -0.73 -2.61
C VAL A 209 10.76 0.10 -1.34
N GLY A 210 10.96 1.41 -1.44
CA GLY A 210 10.98 2.28 -0.26
C GLY A 210 12.38 2.77 0.11
N VAL A 211 12.63 2.94 1.40
CA VAL A 211 13.90 3.49 1.92
C VAL A 211 14.55 2.63 3.00
N ALA A 212 13.81 1.77 3.69
CA ALA A 212 14.38 0.99 4.79
C ALA A 212 15.13 -0.25 4.28
N ILE A 213 16.36 -0.42 4.77
CA ILE A 213 17.23 -1.56 4.48
C ILE A 213 17.33 -2.41 5.75
N TYR A 214 17.11 -3.69 5.59
CA TYR A 214 17.16 -4.68 6.66
C TYR A 214 18.27 -5.69 6.37
N ASP A 215 19.32 -5.73 7.20
CA ASP A 215 20.54 -6.53 6.99
C ASP A 215 20.26 -8.02 6.73
N ARG A 216 19.15 -8.55 7.29
CA ARG A 216 18.76 -9.96 7.18
C ARG A 216 17.79 -10.27 6.05
N VAL A 217 17.30 -9.24 5.36
CA VAL A 217 16.34 -9.39 4.26
C VAL A 217 17.08 -9.25 2.94
N LYS A 218 17.19 -10.35 2.20
CA LYS A 218 17.88 -10.38 0.91
C LYS A 218 16.89 -10.26 -0.23
N PRO A 219 17.30 -9.65 -1.36
CA PRO A 219 16.45 -9.58 -2.54
C PRO A 219 16.19 -10.98 -3.10
N GLU A 220 14.98 -11.20 -3.54
CA GLU A 220 14.51 -12.45 -4.12
C GLU A 220 13.49 -12.21 -5.24
N LYS A 221 13.26 -13.23 -6.06
CA LYS A 221 12.26 -13.15 -7.12
C LYS A 221 10.85 -13.26 -6.54
N ILE A 222 10.07 -12.21 -6.72
CA ILE A 222 8.67 -12.14 -6.28
C ILE A 222 7.78 -12.07 -7.51
N ARG A 223 6.83 -13.00 -7.61
CA ARG A 223 5.86 -13.05 -8.70
C ARG A 223 4.50 -12.58 -8.24
N ILE A 224 3.92 -11.69 -9.00
CA ILE A 224 2.65 -11.05 -8.70
C ILE A 224 1.75 -11.18 -9.90
N ARG A 225 0.53 -11.63 -9.69
CA ARG A 225 -0.54 -11.61 -10.67
C ARG A 225 -1.39 -10.36 -10.47
N ALA A 226 -1.60 -9.60 -11.53
CA ALA A 226 -2.52 -8.48 -11.53
C ALA A 226 -3.71 -8.77 -12.46
N ASN A 227 -4.91 -8.31 -12.12
CA ASN A 227 -6.01 -8.33 -13.07
C ASN A 227 -5.66 -7.43 -14.29
N ARG A 228 -6.21 -7.75 -15.45
CA ARG A 228 -5.83 -7.10 -16.72
C ARG A 228 -6.04 -5.58 -16.71
N ARG A 229 -7.05 -5.10 -16.00
CA ARG A 229 -7.31 -3.67 -15.87
C ARG A 229 -6.20 -2.97 -15.08
N HIS A 230 -5.85 -3.52 -13.94
CA HIS A 230 -4.86 -2.93 -13.04
C HIS A 230 -3.43 -3.08 -13.57
N ALA A 231 -3.15 -4.17 -14.26
CA ALA A 231 -1.84 -4.43 -14.87
C ALA A 231 -1.37 -3.31 -15.79
N LYS A 232 -2.28 -2.65 -16.51
CA LYS A 232 -1.95 -1.48 -17.37
C LYS A 232 -1.40 -0.30 -16.57
N TYR A 233 -1.92 -0.07 -15.36
CA TYR A 233 -1.38 0.96 -14.47
C TYR A 233 0.01 0.56 -13.95
N MET A 234 0.21 -0.72 -13.63
CA MET A 234 1.52 -1.21 -13.19
C MET A 234 2.56 -1.18 -14.33
N GLU A 235 2.15 -1.39 -15.58
CA GLU A 235 3.03 -1.23 -16.75
C GLU A 235 3.40 0.25 -17.00
N SER A 236 2.45 1.18 -16.80
CA SER A 236 2.69 2.61 -17.01
C SER A 236 3.50 3.26 -15.89
N LEU A 237 3.38 2.75 -14.67
CA LEU A 237 4.13 3.20 -13.48
C LEU A 237 4.64 1.97 -12.71
N PRO A 238 5.78 1.40 -13.10
CA PRO A 238 6.34 0.23 -12.44
C PRO A 238 6.65 0.49 -10.98
N LEU A 239 6.29 -0.48 -10.11
CA LEU A 239 6.58 -0.41 -8.68
C LEU A 239 8.11 -0.37 -8.41
N HIS A 240 8.87 -1.05 -9.25
CA HIS A 240 10.33 -1.14 -9.15
C HIS A 240 10.94 -1.33 -10.55
N HIS A 241 12.17 -0.84 -10.76
CA HIS A 241 12.86 -0.94 -12.06
C HIS A 241 13.07 -2.38 -12.56
N SER A 242 13.11 -3.36 -11.64
CA SER A 242 13.24 -4.79 -11.99
C SER A 242 11.93 -5.43 -12.46
N GLN A 243 10.82 -4.69 -12.56
CA GLN A 243 9.54 -5.22 -13.01
C GLN A 243 9.66 -5.79 -14.43
N THR A 244 9.36 -7.07 -14.58
CA THR A 244 9.28 -7.74 -15.88
C THR A 244 7.94 -8.46 -16.03
N LYS A 245 7.33 -8.34 -17.21
CA LYS A 245 6.14 -9.13 -17.55
C LYS A 245 6.59 -10.54 -17.94
N ILE A 246 6.06 -11.57 -17.25
CA ILE A 246 6.44 -12.95 -17.45
C ILE A 246 5.35 -13.82 -18.09
N ALA A 247 4.08 -13.42 -17.92
CA ALA A 247 2.95 -14.11 -18.55
C ALA A 247 1.79 -13.14 -18.77
N GLU A 248 0.95 -13.44 -19.76
CA GLU A 248 -0.25 -12.68 -20.09
C GLU A 248 -1.38 -13.64 -20.48
N SER A 249 -2.59 -13.36 -19.99
CA SER A 249 -3.82 -14.05 -20.34
C SER A 249 -4.95 -13.04 -20.60
N GLU A 250 -6.13 -13.51 -20.97
CA GLU A 250 -7.30 -12.64 -21.15
C GLU A 250 -7.70 -11.89 -19.86
N LYS A 251 -7.49 -12.50 -18.69
CA LYS A 251 -7.93 -11.97 -17.39
C LYS A 251 -6.83 -11.34 -16.56
N HIS A 252 -5.57 -11.82 -16.71
CA HIS A 252 -4.47 -11.47 -15.83
C HIS A 252 -3.17 -11.25 -16.60
N ILE A 253 -2.27 -10.47 -15.99
CA ILE A 253 -0.87 -10.34 -16.36
C ILE A 253 -0.03 -10.66 -15.12
N ASP A 254 1.01 -11.48 -15.30
CA ASP A 254 1.93 -11.86 -14.24
C ASP A 254 3.25 -11.08 -14.41
N PHE A 255 3.70 -10.48 -13.32
CA PHE A 255 4.94 -9.74 -13.23
C PHE A 255 5.93 -10.44 -12.29
N GLU A 256 7.21 -10.37 -12.62
CA GLU A 256 8.31 -10.78 -11.74
C GLU A 256 9.12 -9.56 -11.34
N TYR A 257 9.49 -9.51 -10.07
CA TYR A 257 10.34 -8.48 -9.46
C TYR A 257 11.53 -9.15 -8.80
N PHE A 258 12.67 -8.45 -8.77
CA PHE A 258 13.80 -8.84 -7.94
C PHE A 258 14.01 -7.77 -6.88
N VAL A 259 13.49 -8.00 -5.67
CA VAL A 259 13.43 -7.01 -4.58
C VAL A 259 13.48 -7.68 -3.21
N SER A 260 13.94 -6.94 -2.22
CA SER A 260 13.89 -7.36 -0.82
C SER A 260 12.46 -7.29 -0.27
N PRO A 261 11.92 -8.38 0.31
CA PRO A 261 10.59 -8.41 0.90
C PRO A 261 10.55 -7.65 2.24
N THR A 262 10.52 -6.33 2.16
CA THR A 262 10.48 -5.41 3.31
C THR A 262 9.04 -5.05 3.68
N PRO A 263 8.79 -4.52 4.89
CA PRO A 263 7.48 -3.99 5.27
C PRO A 263 6.95 -2.92 4.31
N GLU A 264 7.84 -2.11 3.72
CA GLU A 264 7.46 -1.09 2.74
C GLU A 264 6.96 -1.71 1.44
N LEU A 265 7.58 -2.81 0.98
CA LEU A 265 7.08 -3.57 -0.16
C LEU A 265 5.67 -4.10 0.13
N TYR A 266 5.47 -4.74 1.29
CA TYR A 266 4.15 -5.26 1.67
C TYR A 266 3.09 -4.15 1.70
N ASN A 267 3.40 -2.98 2.27
CA ASN A 267 2.49 -1.84 2.28
C ASN A 267 2.12 -1.36 0.87
N LYS A 268 3.10 -1.31 -0.05
CA LYS A 268 2.83 -0.97 -1.46
C LYS A 268 1.97 -2.04 -2.15
N LEU A 269 2.18 -3.32 -1.87
CA LEU A 269 1.36 -4.41 -2.40
C LEU A 269 -0.08 -4.35 -1.84
N LEU A 270 -0.24 -4.10 -0.55
CA LEU A 270 -1.55 -3.94 0.08
C LEU A 270 -2.35 -2.78 -0.51
N ALA A 271 -1.69 -1.70 -0.96
CA ALA A 271 -2.35 -0.57 -1.60
C ALA A 271 -3.09 -0.94 -2.90
N TYR A 272 -2.69 -2.02 -3.57
CA TYR A 272 -3.39 -2.53 -4.75
C TYR A 272 -4.66 -3.34 -4.40
N GLY A 273 -4.86 -3.67 -3.13
CA GLY A 273 -6.03 -4.37 -2.62
C GLY A 273 -6.26 -5.72 -3.32
N ARG A 274 -7.50 -5.96 -3.74
CA ARG A 274 -7.92 -7.21 -4.41
C ARG A 274 -7.50 -7.33 -5.88
N ASP A 275 -6.83 -6.33 -6.43
CA ASP A 275 -6.50 -6.30 -7.85
C ASP A 275 -5.21 -7.06 -8.17
N ILE A 276 -4.47 -7.45 -7.14
CA ILE A 276 -3.26 -8.26 -7.26
C ILE A 276 -3.29 -9.49 -6.36
N GLU A 277 -2.48 -10.47 -6.72
CA GLU A 277 -2.20 -11.68 -5.94
C GLU A 277 -0.70 -11.97 -5.97
N VAL A 278 -0.09 -12.19 -4.81
CA VAL A 278 1.29 -12.68 -4.72
C VAL A 278 1.29 -14.19 -4.99
N LEU A 279 1.97 -14.60 -6.06
CA LEU A 279 2.05 -16.01 -6.46
C LEU A 279 3.21 -16.75 -5.77
N SER A 280 4.36 -16.10 -5.69
CA SER A 280 5.58 -16.66 -5.09
C SER A 280 6.50 -15.55 -4.59
N PRO A 281 7.45 -15.84 -3.69
CA PRO A 281 7.64 -17.12 -3.00
C PRO A 281 6.59 -17.36 -1.90
N ALA A 282 6.48 -18.58 -1.42
CA ALA A 282 5.49 -18.98 -0.41
C ALA A 282 5.58 -18.12 0.88
N LYS A 283 6.80 -17.74 1.28
CA LYS A 283 7.02 -16.88 2.46
C LYS A 283 6.36 -15.51 2.30
N VAL A 284 6.56 -14.85 1.15
CA VAL A 284 5.96 -13.54 0.86
C VAL A 284 4.44 -13.65 0.77
N ARG A 285 3.92 -14.71 0.14
CA ARG A 285 2.49 -14.99 0.08
C ARG A 285 1.89 -15.20 1.47
N SER A 286 2.57 -15.94 2.34
CA SER A 286 2.13 -16.18 3.72
C SER A 286 2.09 -14.90 4.54
N GLU A 287 3.09 -14.03 4.37
CA GLU A 287 3.10 -12.72 5.05
C GLU A 287 1.95 -11.83 4.59
N MET A 288 1.69 -11.77 3.29
CA MET A 288 0.52 -11.05 2.74
C MET A 288 -0.79 -11.59 3.31
N TYR A 289 -0.92 -12.92 3.42
CA TYR A 289 -2.09 -13.53 4.06
C TYR A 289 -2.23 -13.13 5.53
N SER A 290 -1.14 -13.14 6.30
CA SER A 290 -1.14 -12.72 7.70
C SER A 290 -1.57 -11.25 7.86
N LEU A 291 -1.00 -10.36 7.03
CA LEU A 291 -1.33 -8.92 7.04
C LEU A 291 -2.80 -8.67 6.67
N THR A 292 -3.28 -9.29 5.59
CA THR A 292 -4.68 -9.11 5.14
C THR A 292 -5.68 -9.68 6.14
N THR A 293 -5.35 -10.81 6.79
CA THR A 293 -6.16 -11.40 7.86
C THR A 293 -6.20 -10.47 9.07
N SER A 294 -5.05 -9.91 9.48
CA SER A 294 -4.99 -8.95 10.58
C SER A 294 -5.82 -7.69 10.27
N MET A 295 -5.73 -7.19 9.03
CA MET A 295 -6.57 -6.07 8.59
C MET A 295 -8.06 -6.42 8.61
N ALA A 296 -8.44 -7.59 8.11
CA ALA A 296 -9.83 -8.05 8.14
C ALA A 296 -10.36 -8.11 9.57
N ASN A 297 -9.55 -8.60 10.51
CA ASN A 297 -9.92 -8.66 11.92
C ASN A 297 -10.17 -7.28 12.55
N LEU A 298 -9.42 -6.24 12.16
CA LEU A 298 -9.67 -4.86 12.63
C LEU A 298 -11.05 -4.33 12.23
N TYR A 299 -11.56 -4.77 11.09
CA TYR A 299 -12.89 -4.37 10.60
C TYR A 299 -14.01 -5.32 11.04
N SER A 300 -13.68 -6.57 11.39
CA SER A 300 -14.64 -7.58 11.84
C SER A 300 -15.38 -7.15 13.12
N HIS A 301 -14.67 -6.59 14.10
CA HIS A 301 -15.27 -6.13 15.35
C HIS A 301 -16.39 -5.08 15.17
N LYS A 302 -16.30 -4.22 14.15
CA LYS A 302 -17.41 -3.29 13.82
C LYS A 302 -18.52 -3.95 12.99
N MET A 303 -18.18 -4.98 12.21
CA MET A 303 -19.18 -5.77 11.47
C MET A 303 -19.93 -6.72 12.37
N GLU A 304 -19.34 -7.24 13.45
CA GLU A 304 -20.01 -8.11 14.43
C GLU A 304 -21.23 -7.45 15.02
N SER A 305 -21.15 -6.20 15.47
CA SER A 305 -22.34 -5.49 15.96
C SER A 305 -23.43 -5.30 14.89
N SER A 306 -23.05 -5.15 13.62
CA SER A 306 -24.00 -5.03 12.50
C SER A 306 -24.49 -6.38 11.98
N LYS A 307 -23.66 -7.45 12.04
CA LYS A 307 -24.05 -8.83 11.72
C LYS A 307 -24.95 -9.41 12.79
N VAL A 308 -24.62 -9.23 14.06
CA VAL A 308 -25.46 -9.56 15.19
C VAL A 308 -26.82 -8.84 15.08
N GLY A 309 -26.82 -7.53 14.78
CA GLY A 309 -28.04 -6.77 14.57
C GLY A 309 -28.88 -7.26 13.39
N ARG A 310 -28.26 -7.79 12.31
CA ARG A 310 -28.97 -8.41 11.18
C ARG A 310 -29.48 -9.80 11.54
N ALA A 311 -28.66 -10.65 12.16
CA ALA A 311 -29.06 -11.97 12.63
C ALA A 311 -30.23 -11.87 13.62
N VAL A 312 -30.19 -10.92 14.55
CA VAL A 312 -31.29 -10.65 15.50
C VAL A 312 -32.58 -10.22 14.78
N ARG A 313 -32.46 -9.31 13.79
CA ARG A 313 -33.63 -8.87 13.00
C ARG A 313 -34.23 -10.01 12.16
N SER A 314 -33.36 -10.85 11.58
CA SER A 314 -33.80 -12.02 10.82
C SER A 314 -34.42 -13.07 11.74
N ALA A 315 -33.81 -13.38 12.88
CA ALA A 315 -34.36 -14.28 13.88
C ALA A 315 -35.71 -13.77 14.42
N ALA A 316 -35.85 -12.47 14.67
CA ALA A 316 -37.12 -11.88 15.12
C ALA A 316 -38.25 -11.96 14.07
N ARG A 317 -37.93 -12.06 12.79
CA ARG A 317 -38.92 -12.33 11.72
C ARG A 317 -39.39 -13.78 11.72
N VAL A 318 -38.48 -14.71 11.97
CA VAL A 318 -38.78 -16.17 11.99
C VAL A 318 -39.51 -16.55 13.29
N PHE A 319 -39.09 -15.93 14.39
CA PHE A 319 -39.62 -16.22 15.74
C PHE A 319 -40.30 -14.97 16.33
N PRO A 320 -41.51 -14.63 15.92
CA PRO A 320 -42.16 -13.40 16.35
C PRO A 320 -42.43 -13.34 17.86
N ASN A 321 -42.36 -14.47 18.57
CA ASN A 321 -42.56 -14.54 20.02
C ASN A 321 -41.22 -14.38 20.81
N ALA A 322 -40.08 -14.39 20.14
CA ALA A 322 -38.80 -14.15 20.80
C ALA A 322 -38.55 -12.65 20.93
N LYS A 323 -38.26 -12.18 22.12
CA LYS A 323 -37.88 -10.77 22.31
C LYS A 323 -36.54 -10.52 21.66
N ALA A 324 -36.48 -9.70 20.59
CA ALA A 324 -35.29 -9.42 19.81
C ALA A 324 -34.07 -8.99 20.68
N LYS A 325 -34.35 -8.27 21.78
CA LYS A 325 -33.33 -7.86 22.77
C LYS A 325 -32.68 -9.04 23.49
N GLU A 326 -33.44 -10.06 23.76
CA GLU A 326 -33.01 -11.25 24.48
C GLU A 326 -32.13 -12.15 23.57
N VAL A 327 -32.51 -12.29 22.31
CA VAL A 327 -31.70 -12.99 21.31
C VAL A 327 -30.38 -12.25 21.10
N ALA A 328 -30.35 -10.92 21.02
CA ALA A 328 -29.15 -10.11 20.90
C ALA A 328 -28.18 -10.32 22.08
N GLN A 329 -28.72 -10.28 23.32
CA GLN A 329 -27.92 -10.51 24.52
C GLN A 329 -27.32 -11.91 24.55
N SER A 330 -28.03 -12.92 24.08
CA SER A 330 -27.53 -14.28 24.00
C SER A 330 -26.42 -14.45 23.00
N LEU A 331 -26.51 -13.82 21.83
CA LEU A 331 -25.49 -13.82 20.78
C LEU A 331 -24.23 -13.04 21.21
N GLU A 332 -24.39 -11.92 21.93
CA GLU A 332 -23.28 -11.14 22.48
C GLU A 332 -22.53 -11.92 23.60
N MET A 333 -23.22 -12.73 24.38
CA MET A 333 -22.60 -13.54 25.44
C MET A 333 -21.83 -14.75 24.91
N MET A 334 -22.07 -15.18 23.69
CA MET A 334 -21.45 -16.40 23.14
C MET A 334 -20.00 -16.20 22.68
N HIS A 335 -19.49 -14.98 22.53
CA HIS A 335 -18.11 -14.63 22.11
C HIS A 335 -17.51 -15.49 20.98
N ASP A 336 -18.32 -16.22 20.22
CA ASP A 336 -17.90 -17.12 19.17
C ASP A 336 -18.32 -16.55 17.80
N THR A 337 -17.37 -15.89 17.17
CA THR A 337 -17.51 -15.30 15.83
C THR A 337 -17.96 -16.33 14.80
N LEU A 338 -17.45 -17.55 14.88
CA LEU A 338 -17.75 -18.63 13.95
C LEU A 338 -19.22 -19.08 14.07
N PHE A 339 -19.74 -19.07 15.30
CA PHE A 339 -21.13 -19.41 15.57
C PHE A 339 -22.09 -18.38 14.92
N VAL A 340 -21.83 -17.09 15.11
CA VAL A 340 -22.65 -16.01 14.55
C VAL A 340 -22.63 -16.06 13.01
N GLU A 341 -21.46 -16.31 12.40
CA GLU A 341 -21.33 -16.44 10.95
C GLU A 341 -22.09 -17.64 10.39
N ARG A 342 -22.05 -18.78 11.05
CA ARG A 342 -22.78 -19.98 10.64
C ARG A 342 -24.29 -19.79 10.81
N LEU A 343 -24.75 -19.18 11.89
CA LEU A 343 -26.15 -18.86 12.11
C LEU A 343 -26.69 -17.90 11.04
N GLU A 344 -25.92 -16.85 10.70
CA GLU A 344 -26.29 -15.90 9.63
C GLU A 344 -26.38 -16.63 8.28
N ALA A 345 -25.42 -17.49 7.96
CA ALA A 345 -25.42 -18.30 6.75
C ALA A 345 -26.65 -19.22 6.67
N CYS A 346 -27.00 -19.87 7.77
CA CYS A 346 -28.22 -20.69 7.87
C CYS A 346 -29.49 -19.89 7.62
N ILE A 347 -29.62 -18.70 8.25
CA ILE A 347 -30.77 -17.83 8.07
C ILE A 347 -30.88 -17.33 6.62
N LEU A 348 -29.77 -16.89 6.03
CA LEU A 348 -29.74 -16.45 4.63
C LEU A 348 -30.08 -17.59 3.65
N TYR A 349 -29.64 -18.80 3.93
CA TYR A 349 -29.99 -19.99 3.14
C TYR A 349 -31.49 -20.29 3.21
N LEU A 350 -32.07 -20.28 4.41
CA LEU A 350 -33.52 -20.45 4.61
C LEU A 350 -34.32 -19.37 3.86
N GLU A 351 -33.87 -18.12 3.89
CA GLU A 351 -34.50 -17.03 3.14
C GLU A 351 -34.47 -17.24 1.62
N ALA A 352 -33.26 -17.60 1.10
CA ALA A 352 -33.00 -17.60 -0.33
C ALA A 352 -33.45 -18.88 -1.06
N VAL A 353 -33.36 -20.04 -0.39
CA VAL A 353 -33.53 -21.36 -1.02
C VAL A 353 -34.85 -22.01 -0.67
N ILE A 354 -35.27 -21.94 0.60
CA ILE A 354 -36.46 -22.63 1.10
C ILE A 354 -37.68 -21.73 1.11
N GLY A 355 -37.47 -20.43 1.31
CA GLY A 355 -38.51 -19.44 1.46
C GLY A 355 -39.17 -19.46 2.86
N TRP A 356 -39.48 -18.26 3.37
CA TRP A 356 -39.96 -18.06 4.74
C TRP A 356 -41.30 -18.78 5.06
N GLU A 357 -42.19 -18.82 4.09
CA GLU A 357 -43.50 -19.43 4.32
C GLU A 357 -43.40 -20.95 4.46
N TYR A 358 -42.48 -21.57 3.73
CA TYR A 358 -42.21 -23.00 3.88
C TYR A 358 -41.48 -23.28 5.21
N ALA A 359 -40.48 -22.51 5.56
CA ALA A 359 -39.76 -22.65 6.83
C ALA A 359 -40.68 -22.55 8.05
N LYS A 360 -41.71 -21.67 8.01
CA LYS A 360 -42.72 -21.55 9.04
C LYS A 360 -43.69 -22.75 9.11
N SER A 361 -43.87 -23.47 8.02
CA SER A 361 -44.74 -24.62 7.94
C SER A 361 -44.11 -25.92 8.45
N LEU A 362 -42.78 -25.93 8.66
CA LEU A 362 -42.07 -27.11 9.15
C LEU A 362 -42.52 -27.45 10.57
N LYS A 363 -42.78 -28.72 10.81
CA LYS A 363 -43.11 -29.22 12.13
C LYS A 363 -41.84 -29.39 12.95
N LEU A 364 -41.89 -28.91 14.20
CA LEU A 364 -40.76 -28.98 15.13
C LEU A 364 -40.64 -30.32 15.86
N ASP A 365 -41.67 -31.16 15.69
CA ASP A 365 -41.80 -32.52 16.27
C ASP A 365 -41.70 -33.62 15.20
N ASP A 366 -41.00 -33.33 14.11
CA ASP A 366 -40.79 -34.31 13.05
C ASP A 366 -40.00 -35.52 13.55
N THR A 367 -40.65 -36.68 13.49
CA THR A 367 -40.13 -37.91 14.07
C THR A 367 -38.89 -38.44 13.34
N GLU A 368 -38.78 -38.21 12.04
CA GLU A 368 -37.61 -38.63 11.24
C GLU A 368 -36.41 -37.78 11.59
N THR A 369 -36.56 -36.44 11.72
CA THR A 369 -35.50 -35.53 12.15
C THR A 369 -35.04 -35.83 13.58
N LEU A 370 -35.98 -36.09 14.53
CA LEU A 370 -35.65 -36.44 15.89
C LEU A 370 -34.89 -37.79 15.97
N ALA A 371 -35.29 -38.79 15.13
CA ALA A 371 -34.60 -40.09 15.04
C ALA A 371 -33.17 -39.95 14.53
N LEU A 372 -32.90 -38.99 13.64
CA LEU A 372 -31.54 -38.66 13.19
C LEU A 372 -30.68 -38.18 14.36
N PHE A 373 -31.17 -37.30 15.17
CA PHE A 373 -30.47 -36.84 16.36
C PHE A 373 -30.28 -37.96 17.39
N GLU A 374 -31.29 -38.80 17.61
CA GLU A 374 -31.23 -39.95 18.52
C GLU A 374 -30.19 -41.00 18.06
N SER A 375 -30.01 -41.18 16.76
CA SER A 375 -28.97 -42.07 16.24
C SER A 375 -27.55 -41.55 16.50
N GLY A 376 -27.40 -40.25 16.76
CA GLY A 376 -26.12 -39.55 16.87
C GLY A 376 -25.40 -39.38 15.55
N ASP A 377 -26.09 -39.57 14.42
CA ASP A 377 -25.56 -39.30 13.09
C ASP A 377 -25.76 -37.83 12.74
N THR A 378 -24.96 -36.98 13.44
CA THR A 378 -25.04 -35.51 13.37
C THR A 378 -23.79 -34.90 12.75
N ASP A 379 -23.15 -35.61 11.79
CA ASP A 379 -22.04 -35.08 11.03
C ASP A 379 -22.50 -33.85 10.20
N GLY A 380 -21.82 -32.72 10.35
CA GLY A 380 -22.18 -31.47 9.70
C GLY A 380 -23.30 -30.69 10.43
N VAL A 381 -23.90 -31.23 11.49
CA VAL A 381 -24.90 -30.52 12.29
C VAL A 381 -24.21 -29.72 13.39
N PHE A 382 -24.02 -28.44 13.12
CA PHE A 382 -23.37 -27.52 14.03
C PHE A 382 -23.92 -27.61 15.47
N ILE A 383 -23.06 -27.55 16.48
CA ILE A 383 -23.31 -27.75 17.93
C ILE A 383 -23.47 -29.21 18.31
N TYR A 384 -23.96 -30.10 17.43
CA TYR A 384 -24.23 -31.48 17.74
C TYR A 384 -23.20 -32.47 17.19
N GLU A 385 -22.09 -31.96 16.61
CA GLU A 385 -21.03 -32.76 16.00
C GLU A 385 -20.07 -33.42 17.01
N SER A 386 -19.90 -32.87 18.21
CA SER A 386 -18.90 -33.36 19.16
C SER A 386 -19.28 -34.76 19.69
N HIS A 387 -18.26 -35.60 19.88
CA HIS A 387 -18.45 -36.98 20.34
C HIS A 387 -19.25 -37.05 21.65
N GLN A 388 -18.98 -36.13 22.58
CA GLN A 388 -19.66 -36.08 23.87
C GLN A 388 -21.14 -35.67 23.73
N VAL A 389 -21.47 -34.82 22.78
CA VAL A 389 -22.87 -34.46 22.50
C VAL A 389 -23.61 -35.61 21.84
N ARG A 390 -22.99 -36.28 20.87
CA ARG A 390 -23.55 -37.47 20.20
C ARG A 390 -23.86 -38.57 21.19
N ASP A 391 -22.99 -38.82 22.18
CA ASP A 391 -23.23 -39.80 23.22
C ASP A 391 -24.43 -39.45 24.11
N LYS A 392 -24.69 -38.17 24.33
CA LYS A 392 -25.88 -37.74 25.05
C LYS A 392 -27.15 -37.85 24.17
N LEU A 393 -27.07 -37.51 22.89
CA LEU A 393 -28.19 -37.68 21.96
C LEU A 393 -28.66 -39.16 21.90
N ARG A 394 -27.72 -40.08 21.87
CA ARG A 394 -28.00 -41.54 21.89
C ARG A 394 -28.66 -42.05 23.18
N GLN A 395 -28.71 -41.26 24.21
CA GLN A 395 -29.41 -41.61 25.47
C GLN A 395 -30.92 -41.40 25.39
N GLY A 396 -31.41 -40.87 24.26
CA GLY A 396 -32.82 -40.75 23.92
C GLY A 396 -33.26 -39.28 23.76
N VAL A 397 -33.50 -38.88 22.52
CA VAL A 397 -34.07 -37.59 22.14
C VAL A 397 -35.44 -37.83 21.53
N LYS A 398 -36.48 -37.37 22.17
CA LYS A 398 -37.88 -37.58 21.73
C LYS A 398 -38.59 -36.27 21.38
N SER A 399 -37.98 -35.17 21.74
CA SER A 399 -38.56 -33.85 21.56
C SER A 399 -37.51 -32.78 21.32
N ILE A 400 -37.94 -31.65 20.84
CA ILE A 400 -37.08 -30.46 20.68
C ILE A 400 -36.55 -29.99 22.04
N ASP A 401 -37.32 -30.18 23.13
CA ASP A 401 -36.91 -29.82 24.48
C ASP A 401 -35.68 -30.66 24.93
N ASP A 402 -35.61 -31.95 24.54
CA ASP A 402 -34.46 -32.80 24.82
C ASP A 402 -33.20 -32.28 24.08
N LEU A 403 -33.34 -31.83 22.85
CA LEU A 403 -32.24 -31.23 22.10
C LEU A 403 -31.77 -29.93 22.75
N VAL A 404 -32.70 -29.10 23.23
CA VAL A 404 -32.37 -27.88 23.98
C VAL A 404 -31.64 -28.21 25.27
N GLU A 405 -32.07 -29.21 26.00
CA GLU A 405 -31.40 -29.65 27.26
C GLU A 405 -29.99 -30.19 27.01
N VAL A 406 -29.80 -30.99 25.98
CA VAL A 406 -28.44 -31.48 25.58
C VAL A 406 -27.52 -30.29 25.23
N ASN A 407 -28.02 -29.31 24.50
CA ASN A 407 -27.24 -28.14 24.14
C ASN A 407 -26.85 -27.31 25.38
N ILE A 408 -27.83 -27.00 26.27
CA ILE A 408 -27.58 -26.26 27.52
C ILE A 408 -26.56 -26.98 28.40
N ALA A 409 -26.73 -28.29 28.59
CA ALA A 409 -25.86 -29.06 29.44
C ALA A 409 -24.41 -29.14 28.96
N HIS A 410 -24.17 -29.07 27.64
CA HIS A 410 -22.84 -29.30 27.08
C HIS A 410 -22.09 -28.02 26.76
N HIS A 411 -22.75 -27.03 26.17
CA HIS A 411 -22.05 -25.84 25.69
C HIS A 411 -22.09 -24.67 26.68
N HIS A 412 -23.13 -24.53 27.49
CA HIS A 412 -23.30 -23.36 28.37
C HIS A 412 -24.03 -23.67 29.68
N PRO A 413 -23.46 -24.46 30.58
CA PRO A 413 -24.15 -24.89 31.80
C PRO A 413 -24.53 -23.73 32.75
N LYS A 414 -24.07 -22.50 32.50
CA LYS A 414 -24.32 -21.32 33.36
C LYS A 414 -24.86 -20.07 32.66
N ALA A 415 -24.95 -20.05 31.34
CA ALA A 415 -25.02 -18.79 30.61
C ALA A 415 -26.33 -18.53 29.83
N LEU A 416 -27.08 -19.56 29.43
CA LEU A 416 -28.27 -19.37 28.59
C LEU A 416 -29.56 -19.81 29.30
N PRO A 417 -30.51 -18.87 29.52
CA PRO A 417 -31.85 -19.24 29.94
C PRO A 417 -32.53 -20.12 28.88
N LYS A 418 -33.35 -21.13 29.33
CA LYS A 418 -34.06 -22.07 28.45
C LYS A 418 -34.71 -21.45 27.18
N PRO A 419 -35.32 -20.25 27.21
CA PRO A 419 -35.98 -19.66 26.04
C PRO A 419 -35.04 -19.41 24.84
N TYR A 420 -33.74 -19.15 25.09
CA TYR A 420 -32.77 -18.82 24.02
C TYR A 420 -32.20 -20.06 23.34
N SER A 421 -31.95 -21.09 24.13
CA SER A 421 -31.57 -22.38 23.59
C SER A 421 -32.69 -22.97 22.74
N TYR A 422 -33.93 -22.74 23.16
CA TYR A 422 -35.12 -23.17 22.41
C TYR A 422 -35.18 -22.51 21.03
N ALA A 423 -35.06 -21.16 20.97
CA ALA A 423 -35.05 -20.45 19.71
C ALA A 423 -33.92 -20.85 18.77
N LEU A 424 -32.73 -21.14 19.33
CA LEU A 424 -31.58 -21.59 18.57
C LEU A 424 -31.78 -23.00 17.99
N VAL A 425 -32.25 -23.94 18.82
CA VAL A 425 -32.51 -25.31 18.40
C VAL A 425 -33.67 -25.32 17.38
N GLN A 426 -34.68 -24.51 17.58
CA GLN A 426 -35.77 -24.32 16.62
C GLN A 426 -35.27 -23.86 15.25
N ALA A 427 -34.34 -22.89 15.22
CA ALA A 427 -33.74 -22.42 13.98
C ALA A 427 -32.92 -23.54 13.30
N LEU A 428 -32.17 -24.32 14.07
CA LEU A 428 -31.36 -25.42 13.55
C LEU A 428 -32.22 -26.59 13.04
N VAL A 429 -33.24 -26.98 13.77
CA VAL A 429 -34.15 -28.05 13.33
C VAL A 429 -34.94 -27.62 12.08
N SER A 430 -35.40 -26.36 12.02
CA SER A 430 -36.01 -25.81 10.82
C SER A 430 -35.09 -25.80 9.60
N TYR A 431 -33.81 -25.57 9.83
CA TYR A 431 -32.79 -25.59 8.78
C TYR A 431 -32.51 -27.01 8.27
N PHE A 432 -32.32 -27.96 9.17
CA PHE A 432 -31.98 -29.35 8.80
C PHE A 432 -33.20 -30.19 8.42
N GLY A 433 -34.36 -29.92 8.99
CA GLY A 433 -35.64 -30.57 8.62
C GLY A 433 -36.12 -30.22 7.21
N GLY A 434 -35.56 -29.18 6.58
CA GLY A 434 -35.79 -28.86 5.16
C GLY A 434 -34.91 -29.64 4.18
N PHE A 435 -33.95 -30.44 4.68
CA PHE A 435 -33.03 -31.25 3.87
C PHE A 435 -33.36 -32.76 3.85
N ILE A 436 -34.29 -33.20 4.67
CA ILE A 436 -34.79 -34.55 4.69
C ILE A 436 -36.19 -34.57 4.02
#